data_d17ef40129da4889330cdc70b893547e
#
_entry.id   d17ef40129da4889330cdc70b893547e
#
_cell.length_a   1.000
_cell.length_b   1.000
_cell.length_c   1.000
_cell.angle_alpha   90.00
_cell.angle_beta   90.00
_cell.angle_gamma   90.00
#
_symmetry.space_group_name_H-M   'P 1'
#
loop_
_entity.id
_entity.type
_entity.pdbx_description
1 polymer ?
#
loop_
_entity_poly.entity_id
_entity_poly.type
_entity_poly.pdbx_seq_one_letter_code
_entity_poly.pdbx_strand_id
1 'polypeptide(L)'
;MNKLAQLDHKYVWHPFTQMRDWLKREPIVIAEGKGAELRDVRGRKFLDANSSIWTNLHGHNHPKINSAIQRQLKKIAHSSALGLANEPASLLAEKLATVANGKLKKVFFSDDGSTALEAALKLACEFSRRTTKIKNPKFISLEGAYHGDTVGAVSLGHIDLFHKAYGGLLFKTDKVMSPYCYRCPFNRAKPERDDARNYRKCNWECVGKVEQKISVQKKKGNPYAAFVFEPLMQGAAGMIPQPKGWLNRVAKIARGCGALLIADEVMTGFGRTGKLFACHHENVQPDFLCVAKGMTGGYLPIAATLTTQKIFDAFLGEYHEFKTFFHGHSYTGNQLGAAASNAS
;
A
#
# COMPACT_ATOMS: atom_id res chain seq x y z
N MET A 1 -27.17 -26.90 -4.75
CA MET A 1 -25.82 -26.38 -4.40
C MET A 1 -24.82 -27.51 -4.58
N ASN A 2 -23.69 -27.27 -5.26
CA ASN A 2 -22.68 -28.29 -5.45
C ASN A 2 -21.86 -28.54 -4.15
N LYS A 3 -21.10 -29.62 -4.09
CA LYS A 3 -20.34 -30.04 -2.91
C LYS A 3 -19.31 -28.97 -2.46
N LEU A 4 -18.67 -28.30 -3.40
CA LEU A 4 -17.66 -27.23 -3.05
C LEU A 4 -18.34 -26.03 -2.42
N ALA A 5 -19.50 -25.60 -2.92
CA ALA A 5 -20.29 -24.54 -2.32
C ALA A 5 -20.80 -24.89 -0.91
N GLN A 6 -21.12 -26.17 -0.65
CA GLN A 6 -21.48 -26.65 0.70
C GLN A 6 -20.29 -26.61 1.65
N LEU A 7 -19.08 -26.98 1.18
CA LEU A 7 -17.86 -26.91 1.98
C LEU A 7 -17.49 -25.45 2.28
N ASP A 8 -17.63 -24.56 1.31
CA ASP A 8 -17.44 -23.13 1.50
C ASP A 8 -18.34 -22.56 2.61
N HIS A 9 -19.66 -22.79 2.50
CA HIS A 9 -20.62 -22.37 3.53
C HIS A 9 -20.32 -22.92 4.91
N LYS A 10 -19.77 -24.13 4.99
CA LYS A 10 -19.53 -24.80 6.28
C LYS A 10 -18.25 -24.33 6.96
N TYR A 11 -17.21 -24.00 6.19
CA TYR A 11 -15.86 -23.86 6.74
C TYR A 11 -15.17 -22.54 6.44
N VAL A 12 -15.63 -21.74 5.46
CA VAL A 12 -14.93 -20.52 5.04
C VAL A 12 -15.63 -19.27 5.59
N TRP A 13 -14.86 -18.42 6.24
CA TRP A 13 -15.31 -17.10 6.63
C TRP A 13 -14.75 -16.06 5.63
N HIS A 14 -15.64 -15.47 4.84
CA HIS A 14 -15.25 -14.53 3.79
C HIS A 14 -14.92 -13.15 4.32
N PRO A 15 -13.86 -12.48 3.79
CA PRO A 15 -13.49 -11.11 4.17
C PRO A 15 -14.58 -10.12 3.75
N PHE A 16 -14.79 -9.07 4.55
CA PHE A 16 -15.76 -7.98 4.28
C PHE A 16 -17.17 -8.43 3.90
N THR A 17 -17.58 -9.62 4.33
CA THR A 17 -18.84 -10.26 3.91
C THR A 17 -19.80 -10.41 5.08
N GLN A 18 -21.07 -9.98 4.89
CA GLN A 18 -22.13 -10.34 5.81
C GLN A 18 -22.48 -11.81 5.61
N MET A 19 -21.98 -12.70 6.47
CA MET A 19 -22.07 -14.14 6.30
C MET A 19 -23.53 -14.66 6.29
N ARG A 20 -24.45 -14.00 7.03
CA ARG A 20 -25.89 -14.34 6.95
C ARG A 20 -26.45 -14.22 5.53
N ASP A 21 -26.01 -13.23 4.76
CA ASP A 21 -26.45 -13.04 3.39
C ASP A 21 -25.70 -13.93 2.41
N TRP A 22 -24.43 -14.22 2.71
CA TRP A 22 -23.64 -15.19 1.94
C TRP A 22 -24.27 -16.59 1.98
N LEU A 23 -24.68 -17.05 3.14
CA LEU A 23 -25.31 -18.37 3.33
C LEU A 23 -26.67 -18.54 2.63
N LYS A 24 -27.33 -17.46 2.23
CA LYS A 24 -28.59 -17.50 1.48
C LYS A 24 -28.42 -17.77 -0.03
N ARG A 25 -27.20 -17.65 -0.55
CA ARG A 25 -26.92 -17.75 -1.99
C ARG A 25 -25.99 -18.92 -2.24
N GLU A 26 -26.08 -19.51 -3.41
CA GLU A 26 -25.02 -20.41 -3.85
C GLU A 26 -23.81 -19.61 -4.30
N PRO A 27 -22.62 -19.78 -3.69
CA PRO A 27 -21.43 -19.07 -4.08
C PRO A 27 -20.97 -19.44 -5.50
N ILE A 28 -20.37 -18.47 -6.19
CA ILE A 28 -19.68 -18.71 -7.45
C ILE A 28 -18.33 -19.33 -7.12
N VAL A 29 -18.14 -20.60 -7.47
CA VAL A 29 -16.89 -21.32 -7.21
C VAL A 29 -16.01 -21.24 -8.44
N ILE A 30 -14.98 -20.39 -8.40
CA ILE A 30 -14.02 -20.21 -9.51
C ILE A 30 -13.11 -21.44 -9.60
N ALA A 31 -12.95 -21.98 -10.80
CA ALA A 31 -12.13 -23.14 -11.10
C ALA A 31 -10.88 -22.77 -11.90
N GLU A 32 -10.96 -21.83 -12.81
CA GLU A 32 -9.86 -21.44 -13.70
C GLU A 32 -9.96 -19.99 -14.13
N GLY A 33 -8.86 -19.45 -14.68
CA GLY A 33 -8.82 -18.12 -15.26
C GLY A 33 -7.78 -18.02 -16.37
N LYS A 34 -8.06 -17.18 -17.39
CA LYS A 34 -7.12 -16.88 -18.48
C LYS A 34 -7.33 -15.45 -18.97
N GLY A 35 -6.26 -14.67 -19.05
CA GLY A 35 -6.39 -13.25 -19.39
C GLY A 35 -7.30 -12.53 -18.39
N ALA A 36 -8.32 -11.84 -18.85
CA ALA A 36 -9.31 -11.17 -18.02
C ALA A 36 -10.56 -12.01 -17.72
N GLU A 37 -10.59 -13.27 -18.13
CA GLU A 37 -11.74 -14.16 -17.95
C GLU A 37 -11.51 -15.11 -16.78
N LEU A 38 -12.52 -15.24 -15.91
CA LEU A 38 -12.65 -16.27 -14.89
C LEU A 38 -13.71 -17.27 -15.33
N ARG A 39 -13.54 -18.54 -14.96
CA ARG A 39 -14.54 -19.58 -15.22
C ARG A 39 -14.84 -20.33 -13.93
N ASP A 40 -16.13 -20.54 -13.67
CA ASP A 40 -16.56 -21.32 -12.51
C ASP A 40 -16.63 -22.83 -12.81
N VAL A 41 -16.88 -23.62 -11.77
CA VAL A 41 -17.01 -25.07 -11.85
C VAL A 41 -18.17 -25.56 -12.72
N ARG A 42 -19.08 -24.66 -13.14
CA ARG A 42 -20.19 -24.97 -14.08
C ARG A 42 -19.88 -24.55 -15.51
N GLY A 43 -18.65 -24.01 -15.75
CA GLY A 43 -18.21 -23.53 -17.06
C GLY A 43 -18.71 -22.11 -17.41
N ARG A 44 -19.39 -21.39 -16.50
CA ARG A 44 -19.85 -20.03 -16.73
C ARG A 44 -18.65 -19.08 -16.71
N LYS A 45 -18.67 -18.11 -17.61
CA LYS A 45 -17.59 -17.14 -17.78
C LYS A 45 -17.93 -15.81 -17.12
N PHE A 46 -16.94 -15.19 -16.51
CA PHE A 46 -17.03 -13.89 -15.85
C PHE A 46 -15.85 -13.02 -16.26
N LEU A 47 -16.11 -11.76 -16.55
CA LEU A 47 -15.05 -10.78 -16.74
C LEU A 47 -14.52 -10.30 -15.37
N ASP A 48 -13.23 -10.48 -15.12
CA ASP A 48 -12.56 -9.93 -13.93
C ASP A 48 -12.27 -8.45 -14.12
N ALA A 49 -13.31 -7.62 -14.11
CA ALA A 49 -13.25 -6.19 -14.42
C ALA A 49 -12.50 -5.38 -13.34
N ASN A 50 -12.36 -5.90 -12.11
CA ASN A 50 -11.62 -5.24 -11.04
C ASN A 50 -10.22 -5.82 -10.81
N SER A 51 -9.75 -6.71 -11.71
CA SER A 51 -8.44 -7.36 -11.63
C SER A 51 -8.20 -8.06 -10.29
N SER A 52 -9.19 -8.81 -9.79
CA SER A 52 -9.16 -9.50 -8.48
C SER A 52 -8.70 -8.57 -7.36
N ILE A 53 -9.38 -7.43 -7.22
CA ILE A 53 -9.07 -6.35 -6.28
C ILE A 53 -7.68 -5.74 -6.57
N TRP A 54 -7.49 -5.32 -7.84
CA TRP A 54 -6.32 -4.56 -8.32
C TRP A 54 -4.99 -5.33 -8.25
N THR A 55 -5.01 -6.66 -8.16
CA THR A 55 -3.80 -7.47 -8.08
C THR A 55 -3.27 -7.87 -9.45
N ASN A 56 -4.16 -8.29 -10.36
CA ASN A 56 -3.79 -8.76 -11.69
C ASN A 56 -3.41 -7.61 -12.62
N LEU A 57 -2.15 -7.62 -13.14
CA LEU A 57 -1.69 -6.68 -14.17
C LEU A 57 -1.67 -7.32 -15.56
N HIS A 58 -1.26 -8.59 -15.63
CA HIS A 58 -0.96 -9.30 -16.88
C HIS A 58 -2.04 -10.30 -17.26
N GLY A 59 -3.13 -10.35 -16.48
CA GLY A 59 -4.19 -11.35 -16.60
C GLY A 59 -3.83 -12.69 -15.93
N HIS A 60 -4.86 -13.51 -15.79
CA HIS A 60 -4.74 -14.84 -15.20
C HIS A 60 -3.95 -15.78 -16.10
N ASN A 61 -3.21 -16.70 -15.49
CA ASN A 61 -2.47 -17.77 -16.15
C ASN A 61 -1.46 -17.27 -17.20
N HIS A 62 -0.69 -16.22 -16.86
CA HIS A 62 0.31 -15.65 -17.74
C HIS A 62 1.55 -16.57 -17.88
N PRO A 63 1.94 -17.01 -19.09
CA PRO A 63 2.91 -18.10 -19.27
C PRO A 63 4.31 -17.77 -18.72
N LYS A 64 4.77 -16.52 -18.82
CA LYS A 64 6.10 -16.12 -18.32
C LYS A 64 6.17 -16.20 -16.79
N ILE A 65 5.13 -15.75 -16.09
CA ILE A 65 5.09 -15.79 -14.62
C ILE A 65 4.97 -17.23 -14.15
N ASN A 66 4.08 -18.03 -14.76
CA ASN A 66 3.95 -19.47 -14.47
C ASN A 66 5.30 -20.19 -14.61
N SER A 67 6.01 -19.95 -15.73
CA SER A 67 7.32 -20.56 -15.99
C SER A 67 8.38 -20.14 -14.97
N ALA A 68 8.38 -18.87 -14.53
CA ALA A 68 9.31 -18.38 -13.51
C ALA A 68 9.07 -19.08 -12.15
N ILE A 69 7.83 -19.20 -11.74
CA ILE A 69 7.43 -19.90 -10.50
C ILE A 69 7.83 -21.39 -10.58
N GLN A 70 7.53 -22.05 -11.71
CA GLN A 70 7.87 -23.47 -11.90
C GLN A 70 9.40 -23.71 -11.88
N ARG A 71 10.19 -22.83 -12.48
CA ARG A 71 11.66 -22.91 -12.42
C ARG A 71 12.17 -22.72 -10.98
N GLN A 72 11.59 -21.78 -10.25
CA GLN A 72 11.98 -21.52 -8.86
C GLN A 72 11.60 -22.69 -7.94
N LEU A 73 10.42 -23.29 -8.13
CA LEU A 73 9.98 -24.48 -7.38
C LEU A 73 10.96 -25.65 -7.50
N LYS A 74 11.56 -25.84 -8.68
CA LYS A 74 12.58 -26.90 -8.89
C LYS A 74 13.89 -26.66 -8.13
N LYS A 75 14.16 -25.40 -7.71
CA LYS A 75 15.34 -25.05 -6.90
C LYS A 75 14.99 -25.10 -5.40
N ILE A 76 14.11 -24.23 -4.97
CA ILE A 76 13.63 -24.12 -3.59
C ILE A 76 12.40 -23.22 -3.54
N ALA A 77 11.40 -23.58 -2.75
CA ALA A 77 10.19 -22.76 -2.54
C ALA A 77 10.48 -21.56 -1.62
N HIS A 78 11.10 -21.82 -0.48
CA HIS A 78 11.39 -20.82 0.55
C HIS A 78 12.57 -21.22 1.41
N SER A 79 13.34 -20.23 1.83
CA SER A 79 14.27 -20.28 2.96
C SER A 79 14.18 -18.98 3.75
N SER A 80 14.45 -19.03 5.05
CA SER A 80 14.44 -17.84 5.91
C SER A 80 15.40 -16.76 5.39
N ALA A 81 14.99 -15.49 5.46
CA ALA A 81 15.88 -14.35 5.25
C ALA A 81 16.62 -13.93 6.55
N LEU A 82 16.36 -14.60 7.68
CA LEU A 82 17.06 -14.34 8.94
C LEU A 82 18.48 -14.93 8.87
N GLY A 83 19.45 -14.05 8.57
CA GLY A 83 20.85 -14.44 8.41
C GLY A 83 21.21 -15.09 7.06
N LEU A 84 20.25 -15.25 6.14
CA LEU A 84 20.46 -15.82 4.80
C LEU A 84 20.01 -14.84 3.72
N ALA A 85 20.73 -14.85 2.61
CA ALA A 85 20.31 -14.15 1.38
C ALA A 85 19.84 -15.16 0.34
N ASN A 86 19.06 -14.68 -0.65
CA ASN A 86 18.64 -15.49 -1.78
C ASN A 86 18.66 -14.72 -3.10
N GLU A 87 18.96 -15.42 -4.19
CA GLU A 87 19.11 -14.85 -5.53
C GLU A 87 17.88 -14.05 -5.98
N PRO A 88 16.64 -14.61 -6.03
CA PRO A 88 15.51 -13.87 -6.59
C PRO A 88 15.12 -12.64 -5.79
N ALA A 89 15.24 -12.64 -4.45
CA ALA A 89 14.94 -11.47 -3.64
C ALA A 89 16.00 -10.37 -3.81
N SER A 90 17.30 -10.73 -3.93
CA SER A 90 18.37 -9.76 -4.19
C SER A 90 18.20 -9.06 -5.53
N LEU A 91 17.90 -9.82 -6.60
CA LEU A 91 17.60 -9.27 -7.92
C LEU A 91 16.34 -8.40 -7.93
N LEU A 92 15.30 -8.81 -7.20
CA LEU A 92 14.09 -8.00 -7.07
C LEU A 92 14.36 -6.68 -6.34
N ALA A 93 15.14 -6.71 -5.26
CA ALA A 93 15.52 -5.50 -4.52
C ALA A 93 16.29 -4.51 -5.40
N GLU A 94 17.25 -4.97 -6.21
CA GLU A 94 17.98 -4.15 -7.18
C GLU A 94 17.03 -3.50 -8.19
N LYS A 95 16.14 -4.29 -8.81
CA LYS A 95 15.15 -3.78 -9.77
C LYS A 95 14.24 -2.73 -9.14
N LEU A 96 13.68 -3.00 -7.97
CA LEU A 96 12.81 -2.07 -7.27
C LEU A 96 13.52 -0.76 -6.93
N ALA A 97 14.75 -0.82 -6.42
CA ALA A 97 15.55 0.36 -6.13
C ALA A 97 15.87 1.18 -7.40
N THR A 98 16.14 0.50 -8.53
CA THR A 98 16.41 1.14 -9.82
C THR A 98 15.18 1.88 -10.35
N VAL A 99 14.03 1.20 -10.40
CA VAL A 99 12.78 1.80 -10.95
C VAL A 99 12.15 2.86 -10.03
N ALA A 100 12.52 2.90 -8.76
CA ALA A 100 12.15 3.94 -7.81
C ALA A 100 13.03 5.21 -7.90
N ASN A 101 13.64 5.48 -9.07
CA ASN A 101 14.50 6.64 -9.36
C ASN A 101 15.76 6.74 -8.49
N GLY A 102 16.28 5.62 -7.97
CA GLY A 102 17.59 5.51 -7.31
C GLY A 102 17.77 6.23 -5.97
N LYS A 103 16.74 6.87 -5.42
CA LYS A 103 16.79 7.49 -4.08
C LYS A 103 16.36 6.52 -2.98
N LEU A 104 15.45 5.61 -3.28
CA LEU A 104 15.01 4.55 -2.38
C LEU A 104 15.88 3.32 -2.62
N LYS A 105 16.96 3.19 -1.84
CA LYS A 105 18.04 2.21 -2.07
C LYS A 105 17.96 0.96 -1.22
N LYS A 106 17.08 0.94 -0.24
CA LYS A 106 16.91 -0.19 0.69
C LYS A 106 15.50 -0.74 0.58
N VAL A 107 15.40 -2.05 0.54
CA VAL A 107 14.14 -2.77 0.37
C VAL A 107 13.97 -3.73 1.52
N PHE A 108 12.86 -3.58 2.25
CA PHE A 108 12.41 -4.53 3.25
C PHE A 108 11.20 -5.28 2.69
N PHE A 109 11.28 -6.60 2.61
CA PHE A 109 10.20 -7.44 2.12
C PHE A 109 9.25 -7.86 3.25
N SER A 110 7.96 -7.90 2.93
CA SER A 110 6.89 -8.40 3.79
C SER A 110 5.86 -9.18 2.95
N ASP A 111 4.69 -9.54 3.50
CA ASP A 111 3.80 -10.50 2.87
C ASP A 111 2.70 -9.83 2.04
N ASP A 112 2.20 -8.67 2.46
CA ASP A 112 1.12 -7.93 1.81
C ASP A 112 1.24 -6.41 2.02
N GLY A 113 0.29 -5.65 1.44
CA GLY A 113 0.29 -4.19 1.53
C GLY A 113 0.19 -3.66 2.95
N SER A 114 -0.63 -4.28 3.81
CA SER A 114 -0.76 -3.86 5.22
C SER A 114 0.56 -4.03 5.97
N THR A 115 1.24 -5.17 5.77
CA THR A 115 2.53 -5.46 6.41
C THR A 115 3.66 -4.57 5.88
N ALA A 116 3.60 -4.12 4.62
CA ALA A 116 4.52 -3.11 4.11
C ALA A 116 4.31 -1.76 4.82
N LEU A 117 3.06 -1.36 5.06
CA LEU A 117 2.74 -0.16 5.84
C LEU A 117 3.19 -0.29 7.31
N GLU A 118 3.01 -1.46 7.95
CA GLU A 118 3.51 -1.72 9.31
C GLU A 118 5.03 -1.52 9.40
N ALA A 119 5.78 -2.03 8.42
CA ALA A 119 7.24 -1.83 8.36
C ALA A 119 7.59 -0.34 8.21
N ALA A 120 6.92 0.37 7.30
CA ALA A 120 7.13 1.81 7.10
C ALA A 120 6.82 2.63 8.36
N LEU A 121 5.72 2.33 9.05
CA LEU A 121 5.33 2.98 10.32
C LEU A 121 6.38 2.79 11.41
N LYS A 122 6.81 1.55 11.64
CA LYS A 122 7.82 1.24 12.65
C LYS A 122 9.15 1.90 12.35
N LEU A 123 9.60 1.83 11.08
CA LEU A 123 10.84 2.49 10.64
C LEU A 123 10.75 4.01 10.80
N ALA A 124 9.65 4.65 10.40
CA ALA A 124 9.46 6.08 10.55
C ALA A 124 9.37 6.52 12.02
N CYS A 125 8.69 5.74 12.85
CA CYS A 125 8.58 5.98 14.29
C CYS A 125 9.96 5.95 14.96
N GLU A 126 10.71 4.88 14.73
CA GLU A 126 12.02 4.68 15.34
C GLU A 126 13.07 5.64 14.78
N PHE A 127 13.06 5.91 13.48
CA PHE A 127 13.90 6.94 12.86
C PHE A 127 13.65 8.32 13.49
N SER A 128 12.36 8.68 13.68
CA SER A 128 12.00 9.93 14.34
C SER A 128 12.53 10.00 15.77
N ARG A 129 12.40 8.93 16.55
CA ARG A 129 12.95 8.85 17.92
C ARG A 129 14.46 9.00 17.96
N ARG A 130 15.18 8.39 17.03
CA ARG A 130 16.65 8.41 16.97
C ARG A 130 17.23 9.74 16.48
N THR A 131 16.51 10.43 15.60
CA THR A 131 17.00 11.67 14.98
C THR A 131 16.44 12.94 15.60
N THR A 132 15.42 12.82 16.45
CA THR A 132 14.80 13.93 17.16
C THR A 132 14.69 13.60 18.65
N LYS A 133 14.26 14.56 19.48
CA LYS A 133 13.99 14.32 20.92
C LYS A 133 12.55 13.86 21.20
N ILE A 134 11.79 13.49 20.16
CA ILE A 134 10.37 13.13 20.28
C ILE A 134 10.24 11.69 20.76
N LYS A 135 9.69 11.49 21.96
CA LYS A 135 9.47 10.14 22.52
C LYS A 135 8.29 9.41 21.88
N ASN A 136 7.20 10.13 21.58
CA ASN A 136 5.96 9.57 21.03
C ASN A 136 5.63 10.22 19.68
N PRO A 137 6.29 9.79 18.59
CA PRO A 137 6.03 10.32 17.26
C PRO A 137 4.59 10.09 16.82
N LYS A 138 3.98 11.11 16.22
CA LYS A 138 2.61 11.04 15.70
C LYS A 138 2.60 10.87 14.19
N PHE A 139 1.51 10.32 13.68
CA PHE A 139 1.24 10.17 12.26
C PHE A 139 0.02 10.98 11.85
N ILE A 140 -0.03 11.34 10.58
CA ILE A 140 -1.14 12.04 9.97
C ILE A 140 -1.45 11.39 8.61
N SER A 141 -2.74 11.22 8.30
CA SER A 141 -3.23 10.67 7.04
C SER A 141 -4.44 11.42 6.51
N LEU A 142 -5.05 10.95 5.43
CA LEU A 142 -6.21 11.60 4.82
C LEU A 142 -7.53 11.08 5.43
N GLU A 143 -8.55 11.91 5.47
CA GLU A 143 -9.92 11.45 5.64
C GLU A 143 -10.27 10.42 4.57
N GLY A 144 -10.92 9.32 4.95
CA GLY A 144 -11.21 8.21 4.05
C GLY A 144 -9.98 7.39 3.62
N ALA A 145 -8.82 7.55 4.27
CA ALA A 145 -7.66 6.71 4.00
C ALA A 145 -7.92 5.24 4.32
N TYR A 146 -7.36 4.35 3.50
CA TYR A 146 -7.31 2.91 3.73
C TYR A 146 -5.91 2.37 3.40
N HIS A 147 -5.29 1.75 4.39
CA HIS A 147 -3.92 1.26 4.28
C HIS A 147 -3.78 -0.23 4.59
N GLY A 148 -4.89 -0.93 4.74
CA GLY A 148 -4.97 -2.35 5.09
C GLY A 148 -5.63 -2.60 6.44
N ASP A 149 -5.65 -3.86 6.87
CA ASP A 149 -6.46 -4.34 8.00
C ASP A 149 -5.64 -4.84 9.21
N THR A 150 -4.31 -4.73 9.19
CA THR A 150 -3.50 -4.87 10.41
C THR A 150 -3.72 -3.69 11.34
N VAL A 151 -3.51 -3.84 12.64
CA VAL A 151 -3.83 -2.82 13.65
C VAL A 151 -3.14 -1.48 13.36
N GLY A 152 -1.88 -1.47 12.94
CA GLY A 152 -1.19 -0.23 12.57
C GLY A 152 -1.74 0.40 11.29
N ALA A 153 -2.02 -0.40 10.26
CA ALA A 153 -2.62 0.09 9.02
C ALA A 153 -4.03 0.65 9.24
N VAL A 154 -4.87 -0.05 10.04
CA VAL A 154 -6.22 0.44 10.44
C VAL A 154 -6.12 1.73 11.24
N SER A 155 -5.09 1.88 12.09
CA SER A 155 -4.89 3.12 12.88
C SER A 155 -4.62 4.35 12.01
N LEU A 156 -4.13 4.18 10.79
CA LEU A 156 -3.98 5.23 9.77
C LEU A 156 -5.26 5.43 8.95
N GLY A 157 -6.17 4.46 8.98
CA GLY A 157 -7.39 4.46 8.20
C GLY A 157 -8.48 5.32 8.83
N HIS A 158 -9.31 5.94 7.98
CA HIS A 158 -10.38 6.84 8.42
C HIS A 158 -11.68 6.56 7.66
N ILE A 159 -11.98 5.28 7.41
CA ILE A 159 -13.27 4.81 6.88
C ILE A 159 -14.06 4.18 8.04
N ASP A 160 -14.96 4.95 8.65
CA ASP A 160 -15.68 4.54 9.85
C ASP A 160 -16.40 3.19 9.68
N LEU A 161 -16.93 2.91 8.49
CA LEU A 161 -17.59 1.64 8.16
C LEU A 161 -16.69 0.42 8.44
N PHE A 162 -15.39 0.54 8.22
CA PHE A 162 -14.42 -0.56 8.39
C PHE A 162 -13.73 -0.52 9.75
N HIS A 163 -13.49 0.66 10.29
CA HIS A 163 -12.51 0.87 11.36
C HIS A 163 -13.14 1.14 12.73
N LYS A 164 -14.36 1.69 12.79
CA LYS A 164 -15.02 2.11 14.05
C LYS A 164 -15.14 0.99 15.08
N ALA A 165 -15.40 -0.23 14.63
CA ALA A 165 -15.55 -1.39 15.53
C ALA A 165 -14.27 -1.73 16.30
N TYR A 166 -13.11 -1.35 15.78
CA TYR A 166 -11.78 -1.68 16.34
C TYR A 166 -11.15 -0.55 17.13
N GLY A 167 -11.90 0.55 17.37
CA GLY A 167 -11.36 1.77 18.00
C GLY A 167 -10.56 1.56 19.29
N GLY A 168 -10.92 0.55 20.10
CA GLY A 168 -10.20 0.20 21.32
C GLY A 168 -8.83 -0.45 21.13
N LEU A 169 -8.53 -0.95 19.94
CA LEU A 169 -7.25 -1.57 19.57
C LEU A 169 -6.28 -0.60 18.89
N LEU A 170 -6.77 0.56 18.45
CA LEU A 170 -6.05 1.45 17.55
C LEU A 170 -5.28 2.52 18.32
N PHE A 171 -4.08 2.86 17.82
CA PHE A 171 -3.42 4.07 18.28
C PHE A 171 -3.97 5.31 17.54
N LYS A 172 -3.90 6.47 18.23
CA LYS A 172 -4.42 7.73 17.69
C LYS A 172 -3.55 8.27 16.56
N THR A 173 -4.17 8.52 15.42
CA THR A 173 -3.61 9.27 14.29
C THR A 173 -4.43 10.53 14.03
N ASP A 174 -3.79 11.52 13.46
CA ASP A 174 -4.49 12.73 13.05
C ASP A 174 -4.90 12.60 11.57
N LYS A 175 -6.05 13.19 11.23
CA LYS A 175 -6.53 13.23 9.85
C LYS A 175 -6.65 14.64 9.31
N VAL A 176 -6.52 14.76 8.00
CA VAL A 176 -6.75 16.00 7.25
C VAL A 176 -7.71 15.75 6.10
N MET A 177 -8.36 16.82 5.66
CA MET A 177 -9.34 16.78 4.58
C MET A 177 -8.77 16.11 3.31
N SER A 178 -9.50 15.12 2.81
CA SER A 178 -9.22 14.51 1.51
C SER A 178 -9.44 15.54 0.37
N PRO A 179 -8.59 15.54 -0.67
CA PRO A 179 -8.75 16.43 -1.83
C PRO A 179 -9.85 15.95 -2.80
N TYR A 180 -11.02 15.64 -2.31
CA TYR A 180 -12.17 15.12 -3.06
C TYR A 180 -12.92 16.23 -3.80
N CYS A 181 -12.39 16.70 -4.93
CA CYS A 181 -12.93 17.85 -5.65
C CYS A 181 -14.41 17.74 -6.03
N TYR A 182 -14.88 16.54 -6.37
CA TYR A 182 -16.30 16.32 -6.74
C TYR A 182 -17.29 16.65 -5.61
N ARG A 183 -16.92 16.39 -4.35
CA ARG A 183 -17.74 16.69 -3.16
C ARG A 183 -17.12 17.75 -2.26
N CYS A 184 -16.15 18.50 -2.74
CA CYS A 184 -15.46 19.51 -1.96
C CYS A 184 -16.36 20.74 -1.75
N PRO A 185 -16.60 21.19 -0.52
CA PRO A 185 -17.45 22.36 -0.25
C PRO A 185 -16.84 23.67 -0.75
N PHE A 186 -15.54 23.69 -1.05
CA PHE A 186 -14.82 24.86 -1.55
C PHE A 186 -14.71 24.88 -3.08
N ASN A 187 -14.96 23.75 -3.76
CA ASN A 187 -14.82 23.67 -5.21
C ASN A 187 -16.07 24.24 -5.91
N ARG A 188 -15.86 25.27 -6.73
CA ARG A 188 -16.90 25.93 -7.53
C ARG A 188 -16.94 25.45 -8.98
N ALA A 189 -16.11 24.47 -9.37
CA ALA A 189 -16.18 23.89 -10.70
C ALA A 189 -17.47 23.06 -10.85
N LYS A 190 -18.09 23.11 -12.03
CA LYS A 190 -19.19 22.21 -12.35
C LYS A 190 -18.64 20.84 -12.73
N PRO A 191 -19.31 19.73 -12.34
CA PRO A 191 -18.88 18.40 -12.76
C PRO A 191 -19.03 18.26 -14.28
N GLU A 192 -17.91 18.09 -14.94
CA GLU A 192 -17.86 17.74 -16.35
C GLU A 192 -17.32 16.31 -16.47
N ARG A 193 -17.72 15.59 -17.52
CA ARG A 193 -17.23 14.25 -17.83
C ARG A 193 -15.85 14.31 -18.50
N ASP A 194 -14.93 14.99 -17.86
CA ASP A 194 -13.55 15.19 -18.29
C ASP A 194 -12.58 14.64 -17.24
N ASP A 195 -11.34 14.98 -17.33
CA ASP A 195 -10.31 14.57 -16.39
C ASP A 195 -10.63 15.08 -14.97
N ALA A 196 -11.01 14.14 -14.08
CA ALA A 196 -11.35 14.42 -12.69
C ALA A 196 -10.21 15.10 -11.91
N ARG A 197 -8.97 14.99 -12.37
CA ARG A 197 -7.81 15.65 -11.77
C ARG A 197 -7.72 17.14 -12.15
N ASN A 198 -8.34 17.57 -13.23
CA ASN A 198 -8.42 18.97 -13.65
C ASN A 198 -9.67 19.68 -13.13
N TYR A 199 -10.62 18.93 -12.56
CA TYR A 199 -11.90 19.40 -12.04
C TYR A 199 -11.71 20.21 -10.75
N ARG A 200 -11.23 21.43 -10.83
CA ARG A 200 -10.96 22.29 -9.69
C ARG A 200 -11.11 23.77 -9.99
N LYS A 201 -11.93 24.48 -9.18
CA LYS A 201 -12.05 25.95 -9.15
C LYS A 201 -12.14 26.38 -7.68
N CYS A 202 -10.99 26.47 -6.99
CA CYS A 202 -10.87 26.81 -5.57
C CYS A 202 -9.49 27.38 -5.27
N ASN A 203 -9.25 27.85 -4.04
CA ASN A 203 -7.97 28.44 -3.60
C ASN A 203 -7.08 27.41 -2.84
N TRP A 204 -7.23 26.13 -3.10
CA TRP A 204 -6.48 25.07 -2.44
C TRP A 204 -6.72 24.96 -0.92
N GLU A 205 -7.97 25.17 -0.48
CA GLU A 205 -8.35 25.13 0.94
C GLU A 205 -7.97 23.80 1.60
N CYS A 206 -8.08 22.68 0.87
CA CYS A 206 -7.63 21.38 1.35
C CYS A 206 -6.11 21.34 1.62
N VAL A 207 -5.29 22.01 0.82
CA VAL A 207 -3.85 22.17 1.07
C VAL A 207 -3.61 23.04 2.29
N GLY A 208 -4.31 24.16 2.41
CA GLY A 208 -4.23 25.06 3.57
C GLY A 208 -4.59 24.37 4.89
N LYS A 209 -5.57 23.44 4.88
CA LYS A 209 -5.92 22.63 6.06
C LYS A 209 -4.78 21.65 6.44
N VAL A 210 -4.11 21.06 5.46
CA VAL A 210 -2.92 20.23 5.72
C VAL A 210 -1.81 21.08 6.35
N GLU A 211 -1.51 22.23 5.74
CA GLU A 211 -0.49 23.16 6.23
C GLU A 211 -0.76 23.62 7.67
N GLN A 212 -1.98 24.06 7.94
CA GLN A 212 -2.40 24.47 9.27
C GLN A 212 -2.18 23.34 10.30
N LYS A 213 -2.65 22.13 10.00
CA LYS A 213 -2.56 20.98 10.92
C LYS A 213 -1.10 20.61 11.22
N ILE A 214 -0.27 20.50 10.20
CA ILE A 214 1.14 20.13 10.32
C ILE A 214 1.94 21.25 11.03
N SER A 215 1.72 22.52 10.67
CA SER A 215 2.41 23.64 11.27
C SER A 215 2.07 23.83 12.75
N VAL A 216 0.79 23.69 13.12
CA VAL A 216 0.35 23.74 14.53
C VAL A 216 1.02 22.65 15.34
N GLN A 217 1.08 21.42 14.81
CA GLN A 217 1.72 20.30 15.52
C GLN A 217 3.22 20.51 15.69
N LYS A 218 3.91 21.07 14.68
CA LYS A 218 5.32 21.46 14.76
C LYS A 218 5.57 22.53 15.82
N LYS A 219 4.72 23.58 15.85
CA LYS A 219 4.81 24.67 16.86
C LYS A 219 4.66 24.18 18.29
N LYS A 220 3.92 23.08 18.50
CA LYS A 220 3.78 22.41 19.80
C LYS A 220 5.04 21.62 20.22
N GLY A 221 6.11 21.65 19.45
CA GLY A 221 7.35 20.91 19.72
C GLY A 221 7.29 19.42 19.46
N ASN A 222 6.19 18.93 18.86
CA ASN A 222 6.01 17.50 18.55
C ASN A 222 5.53 17.32 17.09
N PRO A 223 6.41 17.56 16.08
CA PRO A 223 6.06 17.40 14.67
C PRO A 223 5.65 15.97 14.36
N TYR A 224 4.90 15.79 13.29
CA TYR A 224 4.56 14.45 12.81
C TYR A 224 5.81 13.70 12.34
N ALA A 225 5.91 12.41 12.68
CA ALA A 225 6.93 11.53 12.15
C ALA A 225 6.76 11.33 10.65
N ALA A 226 5.52 11.13 10.21
CA ALA A 226 5.23 10.98 8.78
C ALA A 226 3.81 11.45 8.43
N PHE A 227 3.67 11.86 7.17
CA PHE A 227 2.42 11.98 6.44
C PHE A 227 2.26 10.75 5.54
N VAL A 228 1.18 9.99 5.77
CA VAL A 228 0.86 8.76 5.03
C VAL A 228 -0.26 9.03 4.05
N PHE A 229 -0.12 8.59 2.81
CA PHE A 229 -1.08 8.91 1.75
C PHE A 229 -1.09 7.87 0.63
N GLU A 230 -2.26 7.69 0.02
CA GLU A 230 -2.44 7.02 -1.26
C GLU A 230 -2.24 8.08 -2.37
N PRO A 231 -1.23 7.96 -3.25
CA PRO A 231 -0.99 8.98 -4.28
C PRO A 231 -1.99 8.88 -5.43
N LEU A 232 -2.46 10.02 -5.93
CA LEU A 232 -3.42 10.24 -7.02
C LEU A 232 -4.83 9.72 -6.78
N MET A 233 -5.01 8.63 -6.07
CA MET A 233 -6.30 7.96 -5.94
C MET A 233 -6.44 7.31 -4.57
N GLN A 234 -7.44 7.68 -3.79
CA GLN A 234 -7.86 6.92 -2.63
C GLN A 234 -8.80 5.81 -3.09
N GLY A 235 -8.32 4.56 -3.03
CA GLY A 235 -9.02 3.43 -3.63
C GLY A 235 -10.29 3.03 -2.89
N ALA A 236 -10.14 2.54 -1.66
CA ALA A 236 -11.24 1.96 -0.87
C ALA A 236 -12.30 2.99 -0.44
N ALA A 237 -11.95 4.27 -0.40
CA ALA A 237 -12.89 5.36 -0.13
C ALA A 237 -13.87 5.65 -1.28
N GLY A 238 -13.82 4.89 -2.36
CA GLY A 238 -14.70 5.05 -3.52
C GLY A 238 -14.01 5.68 -4.73
N MET A 239 -12.75 5.38 -4.95
CA MET A 239 -11.97 5.86 -6.11
C MET A 239 -11.93 7.38 -6.19
N ILE A 240 -11.45 8.02 -5.14
CA ILE A 240 -11.37 9.48 -5.04
C ILE A 240 -10.12 10.00 -5.75
N PRO A 241 -10.24 10.65 -6.92
CA PRO A 241 -9.10 11.21 -7.63
C PRO A 241 -8.63 12.50 -6.97
N GLN A 242 -7.32 12.66 -6.84
CA GLN A 242 -6.69 13.87 -6.32
C GLN A 242 -6.46 14.88 -7.46
N PRO A 243 -6.69 16.18 -7.26
CA PRO A 243 -6.47 17.20 -8.29
C PRO A 243 -4.96 17.34 -8.58
N LYS A 244 -4.66 17.62 -9.85
CA LYS A 244 -3.27 17.83 -10.33
C LYS A 244 -2.58 18.95 -9.53
N GLY A 245 -1.39 18.65 -9.04
CA GLY A 245 -0.56 19.57 -8.24
C GLY A 245 -0.84 19.55 -6.73
N TRP A 246 -1.83 18.79 -6.26
CA TRP A 246 -2.12 18.68 -4.84
C TRP A 246 -1.01 17.96 -4.07
N LEU A 247 -0.61 16.78 -4.53
CA LEU A 247 0.40 15.97 -3.85
C LEU A 247 1.73 16.69 -3.75
N ASN A 248 2.17 17.36 -4.81
CA ASN A 248 3.41 18.14 -4.79
C ASN A 248 3.39 19.26 -3.75
N ARG A 249 2.26 19.99 -3.61
CA ARG A 249 2.08 21.05 -2.63
C ARG A 249 2.15 20.50 -1.20
N VAL A 250 1.39 19.45 -0.92
CA VAL A 250 1.34 18.84 0.41
C VAL A 250 2.68 18.20 0.80
N ALA A 251 3.35 17.55 -0.13
CA ALA A 251 4.68 16.99 0.09
C ALA A 251 5.72 18.05 0.48
N LYS A 252 5.71 19.24 -0.16
CA LYS A 252 6.57 20.36 0.21
C LYS A 252 6.29 20.87 1.63
N ILE A 253 5.02 21.01 1.99
CA ILE A 253 4.60 21.44 3.33
C ILE A 253 5.05 20.42 4.39
N ALA A 254 4.77 19.13 4.18
CA ALA A 254 5.13 18.08 5.11
C ALA A 254 6.64 18.06 5.37
N ARG A 255 7.45 18.07 4.32
CA ARG A 255 8.93 18.12 4.43
C ARG A 255 9.43 19.38 5.11
N GLY A 256 8.90 20.55 4.76
CA GLY A 256 9.26 21.83 5.41
C GLY A 256 8.97 21.84 6.90
N CYS A 257 8.09 20.97 7.36
CA CYS A 257 7.77 20.76 8.76
C CYS A 257 8.48 19.55 9.41
N GLY A 258 9.33 18.84 8.67
CA GLY A 258 10.12 17.72 9.18
C GLY A 258 9.39 16.37 9.18
N ALA A 259 8.19 16.28 8.61
CA ALA A 259 7.48 15.01 8.46
C ALA A 259 8.01 14.21 7.26
N LEU A 260 8.28 12.93 7.45
CA LEU A 260 8.58 11.99 6.38
C LEU A 260 7.35 11.75 5.51
N LEU A 261 7.56 11.30 4.29
CA LEU A 261 6.50 10.95 3.34
C LEU A 261 6.43 9.43 3.18
N ILE A 262 5.32 8.82 3.56
CA ILE A 262 5.03 7.41 3.31
C ILE A 262 3.97 7.33 2.20
N ALA A 263 4.38 6.89 1.03
CA ALA A 263 3.49 6.68 -0.10
C ALA A 263 3.00 5.23 -0.14
N ASP A 264 1.71 5.05 -0.02
CA ASP A 264 1.04 3.77 -0.23
C ASP A 264 0.71 3.61 -1.72
N GLU A 265 1.58 2.91 -2.42
CA GLU A 265 1.40 2.56 -3.85
C GLU A 265 0.97 1.09 -4.05
N VAL A 266 0.38 0.49 -3.01
CA VAL A 266 -0.11 -0.89 -3.06
C VAL A 266 -1.17 -1.07 -4.15
N MET A 267 -2.04 -0.08 -4.34
CA MET A 267 -3.01 -0.08 -5.43
C MET A 267 -2.48 0.59 -6.70
N THR A 268 -1.78 1.70 -6.56
CA THR A 268 -1.46 2.62 -7.67
C THR A 268 -0.16 2.30 -8.40
N GLY A 269 0.69 1.46 -7.80
CA GLY A 269 1.99 1.07 -8.36
C GLY A 269 1.90 0.19 -9.61
N PHE A 270 3.05 0.00 -10.22
CA PHE A 270 3.30 -0.90 -11.36
C PHE A 270 2.45 -0.59 -12.61
N GLY A 271 2.31 0.72 -12.93
CA GLY A 271 1.71 1.14 -14.18
C GLY A 271 0.20 1.38 -14.14
N ARG A 272 -0.48 1.11 -13.04
CA ARG A 272 -1.94 1.25 -12.93
C ARG A 272 -2.47 2.64 -13.29
N THR A 273 -1.69 3.68 -13.03
CA THR A 273 -2.07 5.07 -13.31
C THR A 273 -1.41 5.65 -14.57
N GLY A 274 -0.75 4.83 -15.39
CA GLY A 274 -0.06 5.24 -16.61
C GLY A 274 1.41 5.63 -16.42
N LYS A 275 1.89 5.75 -15.18
CA LYS A 275 3.33 5.78 -14.83
C LYS A 275 3.61 4.64 -13.87
N LEU A 276 4.86 4.18 -13.81
CA LEU A 276 5.24 3.03 -12.99
C LEU A 276 4.81 3.21 -11.53
N PHE A 277 5.00 4.41 -10.97
CA PHE A 277 4.47 4.80 -9.68
C PHE A 277 3.66 6.09 -9.79
N ALA A 278 2.56 6.19 -9.05
CA ALA A 278 1.66 7.33 -9.09
C ALA A 278 2.34 8.63 -8.62
N CYS A 279 3.26 8.54 -7.65
CA CYS A 279 4.06 9.68 -7.21
C CYS A 279 4.85 10.35 -8.36
N HIS A 280 5.19 9.61 -9.41
CA HIS A 280 5.91 10.15 -10.58
C HIS A 280 5.09 11.15 -11.40
N HIS A 281 3.74 11.13 -11.31
CA HIS A 281 2.91 12.14 -11.98
C HIS A 281 3.10 13.55 -11.43
N GLU A 282 3.44 13.64 -10.16
CA GLU A 282 3.59 14.91 -9.44
C GLU A 282 5.07 15.21 -9.10
N ASN A 283 6.02 14.41 -9.60
CA ASN A 283 7.44 14.49 -9.28
C ASN A 283 7.72 14.49 -7.77
N VAL A 284 6.94 13.72 -7.01
CA VAL A 284 7.12 13.55 -5.57
C VAL A 284 7.93 12.29 -5.32
N GLN A 285 9.04 12.45 -4.61
CA GLN A 285 9.87 11.34 -4.15
C GLN A 285 9.57 11.09 -2.68
N PRO A 286 8.91 9.99 -2.29
CA PRO A 286 8.64 9.69 -0.88
C PRO A 286 9.92 9.25 -0.14
N ASP A 287 9.86 9.23 1.19
CA ASP A 287 10.89 8.67 2.05
C ASP A 287 10.69 7.16 2.24
N PHE A 288 9.43 6.72 2.17
CA PHE A 288 9.01 5.31 2.11
C PHE A 288 8.03 5.11 0.96
N LEU A 289 8.23 4.06 0.20
CA LEU A 289 7.34 3.60 -0.86
C LEU A 289 6.88 2.18 -0.54
N CYS A 290 5.60 2.01 -0.26
CA CYS A 290 5.00 0.71 0.05
C CYS A 290 4.32 0.14 -1.19
N VAL A 291 4.69 -1.07 -1.59
CA VAL A 291 4.21 -1.75 -2.80
C VAL A 291 3.84 -3.20 -2.53
N ALA A 292 2.83 -3.71 -3.23
CA ALA A 292 2.36 -5.09 -3.17
C ALA A 292 1.53 -5.40 -4.43
N LYS A 293 0.51 -6.23 -4.33
CA LYS A 293 -0.51 -6.52 -5.37
C LYS A 293 0.10 -6.72 -6.77
N GLY A 294 0.08 -5.67 -7.59
CA GLY A 294 0.62 -5.68 -8.94
C GLY A 294 2.10 -6.09 -9.03
N MET A 295 2.85 -6.03 -7.94
CA MET A 295 4.26 -6.44 -7.93
C MET A 295 4.48 -7.87 -8.43
N THR A 296 3.58 -8.80 -8.08
CA THR A 296 3.60 -10.18 -8.59
C THR A 296 2.66 -10.40 -9.78
N GLY A 297 1.99 -9.36 -10.25
CA GLY A 297 0.89 -9.52 -11.21
C GLY A 297 -0.31 -10.29 -10.65
N GLY A 298 -0.46 -10.36 -9.33
CA GLY A 298 -1.56 -11.06 -8.65
C GLY A 298 -1.33 -12.56 -8.39
N TYR A 299 -0.10 -13.04 -8.51
CA TYR A 299 0.21 -14.47 -8.42
C TYR A 299 0.50 -14.97 -7.01
N LEU A 300 1.28 -14.22 -6.25
CA LEU A 300 1.72 -14.63 -4.91
C LEU A 300 1.74 -13.44 -3.95
N PRO A 301 1.45 -13.66 -2.67
CA PRO A 301 1.57 -12.63 -1.65
C PRO A 301 3.06 -12.34 -1.41
N ILE A 302 3.45 -11.10 -1.69
CA ILE A 302 4.71 -10.48 -1.31
C ILE A 302 4.54 -8.98 -1.42
N ALA A 303 5.17 -8.25 -0.54
CA ALA A 303 5.19 -6.79 -0.53
C ALA A 303 6.60 -6.27 -0.25
N ALA A 304 6.80 -4.99 -0.49
CA ALA A 304 8.06 -4.34 -0.19
C ALA A 304 7.84 -2.92 0.34
N THR A 305 8.65 -2.55 1.31
CA THR A 305 8.83 -1.19 1.80
C THR A 305 10.20 -0.70 1.37
N LEU A 306 10.23 0.22 0.41
CA LEU A 306 11.47 0.84 -0.05
C LEU A 306 11.74 2.09 0.79
N THR A 307 13.01 2.33 1.12
CA THR A 307 13.41 3.52 1.88
C THR A 307 14.77 4.06 1.45
N THR A 308 15.14 5.23 1.98
CA THR A 308 16.38 5.92 1.67
C THR A 308 17.57 5.35 2.43
N GLN A 309 18.79 5.56 1.90
CA GLN A 309 20.02 5.21 2.60
C GLN A 309 20.09 5.91 3.98
N LYS A 310 19.74 7.20 4.05
CA LYS A 310 19.73 7.98 5.29
C LYS A 310 18.91 7.35 6.41
N ILE A 311 17.73 6.79 6.07
CA ILE A 311 16.88 6.12 7.06
C ILE A 311 17.53 4.81 7.48
N PHE A 312 18.04 4.02 6.55
CA PHE A 312 18.74 2.77 6.84
C PHE A 312 19.95 2.99 7.76
N ASP A 313 20.77 4.03 7.50
CA ASP A 313 21.97 4.32 8.29
C ASP A 313 21.66 4.60 9.76
N ALA A 314 20.48 5.12 10.09
CA ALA A 314 20.04 5.33 11.47
C ALA A 314 19.81 4.01 12.25
N PHE A 315 19.76 2.87 11.56
CA PHE A 315 19.63 1.53 12.15
C PHE A 315 20.94 0.74 12.20
N LEU A 316 22.02 1.34 11.70
CA LEU A 316 23.36 0.75 11.83
C LEU A 316 23.94 1.03 13.21
N GLY A 317 24.63 0.07 13.76
CA GLY A 317 25.32 0.17 15.04
C GLY A 317 25.91 -1.17 15.46
N GLU A 318 26.67 -1.17 16.55
CA GLU A 318 27.19 -2.36 17.16
C GLU A 318 26.05 -3.22 17.76
N TYR A 319 26.27 -4.51 17.88
CA TYR A 319 25.23 -5.44 18.34
C TYR A 319 24.61 -5.03 19.69
N HIS A 320 25.43 -4.56 20.62
CA HIS A 320 25.01 -4.14 21.96
C HIS A 320 24.27 -2.81 22.01
N GLU A 321 24.26 -2.02 20.91
CA GLU A 321 23.51 -0.78 20.83
C GLU A 321 22.01 -0.99 20.55
N PHE A 322 21.59 -2.21 20.21
CA PHE A 322 20.21 -2.58 19.89
C PHE A 322 19.54 -1.66 18.85
N LYS A 323 20.30 -1.18 17.88
CA LYS A 323 19.79 -0.36 16.76
C LYS A 323 19.13 -1.19 15.66
N THR A 324 19.15 -2.50 15.75
CA THR A 324 18.51 -3.41 14.80
C THR A 324 17.03 -3.10 14.63
N PHE A 325 16.54 -3.17 13.39
CA PHE A 325 15.11 -3.14 13.12
C PHE A 325 14.49 -4.49 13.49
N PHE A 326 13.96 -4.60 14.71
CA PHE A 326 13.34 -5.83 15.22
C PHE A 326 11.93 -6.01 14.63
N HIS A 327 11.88 -6.43 13.39
CA HIS A 327 10.66 -6.72 12.65
C HIS A 327 10.96 -7.70 11.52
N GLY A 328 10.07 -8.65 11.27
CA GLY A 328 10.19 -9.63 10.22
C GLY A 328 9.00 -10.55 10.16
N HIS A 329 8.91 -11.29 9.08
CA HIS A 329 7.89 -12.29 8.81
C HIS A 329 8.58 -13.60 8.44
N SER A 330 7.93 -14.74 8.69
CA SER A 330 8.48 -16.05 8.34
C SER A 330 8.81 -16.16 6.84
N TYR A 331 8.01 -15.52 6.00
CA TYR A 331 8.16 -15.53 4.53
C TYR A 331 8.80 -14.27 3.96
N THR A 332 9.48 -13.45 4.77
CA THR A 332 10.22 -12.27 4.30
C THR A 332 11.15 -12.64 3.14
N GLY A 333 10.95 -11.98 1.98
CA GLY A 333 11.76 -12.20 0.78
C GLY A 333 11.68 -13.61 0.21
N ASN A 334 10.53 -14.29 0.33
CA ASN A 334 10.35 -15.65 -0.17
C ASN A 334 10.67 -15.76 -1.66
N GLN A 335 11.35 -16.84 -2.02
CA GLN A 335 11.90 -17.04 -3.35
C GLN A 335 10.84 -17.16 -4.44
N LEU A 336 9.69 -17.77 -4.15
CA LEU A 336 8.60 -17.91 -5.12
C LEU A 336 7.96 -16.58 -5.45
N GLY A 337 7.62 -15.78 -4.42
CA GLY A 337 7.07 -14.44 -4.62
C GLY A 337 8.05 -13.52 -5.34
N ALA A 338 9.34 -13.57 -4.99
CA ALA A 338 10.38 -12.81 -5.65
C ALA A 338 10.57 -13.23 -7.11
N ALA A 339 10.54 -14.53 -7.43
CA ALA A 339 10.62 -15.02 -8.79
C ALA A 339 9.41 -14.60 -9.64
N ALA A 340 8.20 -14.65 -9.08
CA ALA A 340 7.00 -14.14 -9.72
C ALA A 340 7.11 -12.63 -10.01
N SER A 341 7.56 -11.84 -9.02
CA SER A 341 7.75 -10.39 -9.16
C SER A 341 8.82 -10.03 -10.20
N ASN A 342 9.91 -10.79 -10.25
CA ASN A 342 10.95 -10.59 -11.26
C ASN A 342 10.49 -10.87 -12.69
N ALA A 343 9.45 -11.69 -12.85
CA ALA A 343 8.86 -12.01 -14.14
C ALA A 343 7.67 -11.11 -14.51
N SER A 344 7.06 -10.48 -13.52
CA SER A 344 6.00 -9.49 -13.68
C SER A 344 6.55 -8.16 -14.16
#